data_c318319b008ef9febe0f2f3c21673ace
#
_entry.id   c318319b008ef9febe0f2f3c21673ace
#
_cell.length_a   1.000
_cell.length_b   1.000
_cell.length_c   1.000
_cell.angle_alpha   90.00
_cell.angle_beta   90.00
_cell.angle_gamma   90.00
#
_symmetry.space_group_name_H-M   'P 1'
#
loop_
_entity.id
_entity.type
_entity.pdbx_description
1 polymer ?
#
loop_
_entity_poly.entity_id
_entity_poly.type
_entity_poly.pdbx_seq_one_letter_code
_entity_poly.pdbx_strand_id
1 'polypeptide(L)'
;MLFSKACSSLMVSFPSCSASRVRRQQLWPNLRKHWLGRPVMFGIDTLLVRPIRTLYGASQLLGSGRLFCNITAVASLQIELVPCLQDNYAYILHDSETGTVGVVDPSEAGPIINALQKKNQNLTYILNTHHHYDHTGGNLELKARYGAKVIGSKKDRDRIPGIDIELGDGETWMFAGHRVLVIETPGHTKGHVSYYFPDSKVVFTGDTLFSLSCGKLFEGSPDQMLSSLEKLMSLPEDTKVYCGHEYTLSNSKFALSIEPENEALKEYAAHVASLRNKKMPTIPTTLKREKECNPFLRTSSPEIRRILKISENASDARALGVIRQAKDRF
;
A
#
# COMPACT_ATOMS: atom_id res chain seq x y z
N MET A 1 -21.58 12.15 61.81
CA MET A 1 -22.46 11.01 61.55
C MET A 1 -21.92 10.36 60.32
N LEU A 2 -20.94 9.39 60.38
CA LEU A 2 -21.14 7.96 60.58
C LEU A 2 -22.09 7.38 59.51
N PHE A 3 -21.54 6.72 58.48
CA PHE A 3 -21.70 5.30 58.25
C PHE A 3 -20.68 4.81 57.22
N SER A 4 -19.75 4.03 57.73
CA SER A 4 -18.92 3.03 57.05
C SER A 4 -19.80 1.84 56.65
N LYS A 5 -19.52 1.21 55.50
CA LYS A 5 -19.52 -0.28 55.41
C LYS A 5 -18.81 -0.76 54.17
N ALA A 6 -17.85 -1.57 54.46
CA ALA A 6 -17.08 -2.45 53.58
C ALA A 6 -17.96 -3.40 52.74
N CYS A 7 -17.48 -3.82 51.59
CA CYS A 7 -17.86 -5.07 50.98
C CYS A 7 -16.66 -5.77 50.38
N SER A 8 -16.58 -7.02 50.76
CA SER A 8 -15.48 -7.97 50.71
C SER A 8 -15.10 -8.45 49.33
N SER A 9 -13.82 -8.76 49.18
CA SER A 9 -13.19 -9.56 48.16
C SER A 9 -13.85 -10.93 47.98
N LEU A 10 -14.06 -11.34 46.74
CA LEU A 10 -14.24 -12.73 46.34
C LEU A 10 -13.10 -13.08 45.37
N MET A 11 -12.09 -13.76 45.95
CA MET A 11 -11.09 -14.51 45.13
C MET A 11 -11.74 -15.79 44.68
N VAL A 12 -11.79 -16.01 43.36
CA VAL A 12 -12.06 -17.31 42.78
C VAL A 12 -10.72 -17.90 42.30
N SER A 13 -10.30 -18.92 43.03
CA SER A 13 -9.13 -19.74 42.72
C SER A 13 -9.45 -20.71 41.57
N PHE A 14 -8.60 -20.73 40.52
CA PHE A 14 -8.60 -21.77 39.51
C PHE A 14 -7.54 -22.83 39.82
N PRO A 15 -7.84 -24.12 39.63
CA PRO A 15 -6.90 -25.21 39.89
C PRO A 15 -5.89 -25.34 38.76
N SER A 16 -4.63 -25.55 39.14
CA SER A 16 -3.50 -25.88 38.31
C SER A 16 -3.70 -27.24 37.64
N CYS A 17 -3.62 -27.31 36.31
CA CYS A 17 -3.57 -28.54 35.58
C CYS A 17 -2.11 -28.84 35.16
N SER A 18 -1.63 -29.99 35.63
CA SER A 18 -0.27 -30.50 35.46
C SER A 18 0.02 -30.90 34.01
N ALA A 19 1.20 -30.53 33.55
CA ALA A 19 1.77 -30.94 32.24
C ALA A 19 2.16 -32.41 32.26
N SER A 20 1.55 -33.23 31.42
CA SER A 20 2.01 -34.55 31.06
C SER A 20 2.83 -34.50 29.76
N ARG A 21 4.13 -34.84 29.90
CA ARG A 21 5.06 -35.04 28.80
C ARG A 21 4.66 -36.28 28.01
N VAL A 22 4.32 -36.13 26.74
CA VAL A 22 4.28 -37.24 25.78
C VAL A 22 5.57 -37.20 24.94
N ARG A 23 6.40 -38.22 25.12
CA ARG A 23 7.59 -38.51 24.29
C ARG A 23 7.10 -38.98 22.92
N ARG A 24 7.56 -38.30 21.85
CA ARG A 24 7.50 -38.86 20.49
C ARG A 24 8.78 -39.67 20.23
N GLN A 25 8.60 -40.96 20.07
CA GLN A 25 9.62 -41.85 19.53
C GLN A 25 9.74 -41.65 18.02
N GLN A 26 11.00 -41.53 17.58
CA GLN A 26 11.39 -41.65 16.18
C GLN A 26 11.27 -43.07 15.70
N LEU A 27 10.70 -43.26 14.53
CA LEU A 27 10.91 -44.47 13.72
C LEU A 27 11.00 -44.06 12.25
N TRP A 28 12.21 -44.16 11.73
CA TRP A 28 12.47 -44.28 10.30
C TRP A 28 12.68 -45.75 9.97
N PRO A 29 12.25 -46.24 8.79
CA PRO A 29 13.08 -47.18 8.08
C PRO A 29 13.44 -46.75 6.67
N ASN A 30 14.72 -46.93 6.37
CA ASN A 30 15.36 -46.93 5.07
C ASN A 30 14.66 -47.81 4.05
N LEU A 31 14.55 -47.32 2.81
CA LEU A 31 14.51 -48.17 1.61
C LEU A 31 15.31 -47.49 0.49
N ARG A 32 16.58 -47.92 0.39
CA ARG A 32 17.34 -47.85 -0.88
C ARG A 32 16.97 -49.09 -1.69
N LYS A 33 16.64 -48.94 -2.97
CA LYS A 33 16.99 -49.90 -4.03
C LYS A 33 16.85 -49.26 -5.41
N HIS A 34 17.98 -49.08 -6.04
CA HIS A 34 18.40 -49.35 -7.42
C HIS A 34 17.29 -49.44 -8.49
N TRP A 35 17.39 -48.57 -9.48
CA TRP A 35 17.20 -48.94 -10.90
C TRP A 35 18.16 -48.16 -11.78
N LEU A 36 19.12 -48.91 -12.35
CA LEU A 36 19.94 -48.55 -13.50
C LEU A 36 19.08 -48.77 -14.76
N GLY A 37 18.89 -47.76 -15.59
CA GLY A 37 18.22 -47.87 -16.88
C GLY A 37 18.82 -46.90 -17.89
N ARG A 38 19.48 -47.45 -18.87
CA ARG A 38 20.22 -47.02 -20.04
C ARG A 38 19.76 -45.70 -20.73
N PRO A 39 20.69 -44.97 -21.40
CA PRO A 39 20.36 -43.80 -22.21
C PRO A 39 19.83 -44.28 -23.57
N VAL A 40 18.70 -43.71 -24.00
CA VAL A 40 18.22 -43.82 -25.39
C VAL A 40 18.63 -42.52 -26.11
N MET A 41 19.55 -42.69 -27.04
CA MET A 41 19.87 -41.68 -28.08
C MET A 41 18.72 -41.61 -29.06
N PHE A 42 18.15 -40.47 -29.28
CA PHE A 42 17.35 -40.16 -30.45
C PHE A 42 17.94 -38.97 -31.21
N GLY A 43 18.02 -39.17 -32.51
CA GLY A 43 18.78 -38.46 -33.49
C GLY A 43 18.38 -37.01 -33.69
N ILE A 44 19.38 -36.28 -34.15
CA ILE A 44 19.31 -34.91 -34.62
C ILE A 44 18.77 -34.98 -36.07
N ASP A 45 17.54 -34.51 -36.26
CA ASP A 45 17.04 -34.20 -37.61
C ASP A 45 17.31 -32.72 -37.91
N THR A 46 18.30 -32.54 -38.80
CA THR A 46 18.65 -31.28 -39.45
C THR A 46 17.57 -30.88 -40.45
N LEU A 47 16.74 -29.90 -40.11
CA LEU A 47 15.88 -29.24 -41.05
C LEU A 47 16.59 -28.07 -41.72
N LEU A 48 16.89 -28.26 -43.00
CA LEU A 48 17.45 -27.33 -43.95
C LEU A 48 16.65 -26.02 -44.05
N VAL A 49 17.30 -24.91 -43.69
CA VAL A 49 16.83 -23.57 -44.00
C VAL A 49 17.15 -23.26 -45.45
N ARG A 50 16.15 -23.13 -46.29
CA ARG A 50 16.29 -22.61 -47.68
C ARG A 50 16.21 -21.08 -47.64
N PRO A 51 17.12 -20.35 -48.31
CA PRO A 51 17.01 -18.91 -48.46
C PRO A 51 15.97 -18.54 -49.51
N ILE A 52 15.03 -17.69 -49.19
CA ILE A 52 14.09 -17.07 -50.13
C ILE A 52 14.83 -15.94 -50.85
N ARG A 53 14.97 -16.09 -52.16
CA ARG A 53 15.52 -15.08 -53.07
C ARG A 53 14.58 -13.89 -53.19
N THR A 54 15.13 -12.72 -52.96
CA THR A 54 14.56 -11.40 -53.24
C THR A 54 14.28 -11.26 -54.74
N LEU A 55 13.05 -10.98 -55.14
CA LEU A 55 12.69 -10.45 -56.44
C LEU A 55 12.37 -8.97 -56.29
N TYR A 56 13.21 -8.13 -56.87
CA TYR A 56 12.94 -6.71 -57.10
C TYR A 56 11.91 -6.60 -58.21
N GLY A 57 10.79 -5.98 -57.93
CA GLY A 57 9.82 -5.49 -58.88
C GLY A 57 9.41 -4.08 -58.51
N ALA A 58 9.95 -3.09 -59.24
CA ALA A 58 9.53 -1.71 -59.11
C ALA A 58 8.16 -1.54 -59.80
N SER A 59 7.18 -1.03 -59.04
CA SER A 59 6.07 -0.27 -59.63
C SER A 59 5.65 0.83 -58.64
N GLN A 60 5.82 2.07 -59.08
CA GLN A 60 5.30 3.28 -58.46
C GLN A 60 3.75 3.21 -58.47
N LEU A 61 3.14 3.32 -57.31
CA LEU A 61 1.78 3.82 -57.17
C LEU A 61 1.74 4.70 -55.93
N LEU A 62 1.53 5.98 -56.17
CA LEU A 62 1.18 6.99 -55.20
C LEU A 62 -0.12 6.58 -54.48
N GLY A 63 0.00 6.12 -53.25
CA GLY A 63 -1.12 5.89 -52.36
C GLY A 63 -0.81 6.60 -51.03
N SER A 64 -1.58 7.59 -50.69
CA SER A 64 -1.52 8.28 -49.40
C SER A 64 -1.79 7.27 -48.26
N GLY A 65 -0.71 6.62 -47.80
CA GLY A 65 -0.73 5.77 -46.64
C GLY A 65 -0.95 6.66 -45.39
N ARG A 66 -2.20 6.74 -44.93
CA ARG A 66 -2.47 7.18 -43.56
C ARG A 66 -1.73 6.19 -42.67
N LEU A 67 -0.63 6.64 -42.07
CA LEU A 67 -0.07 6.02 -40.89
C LEU A 67 -1.19 6.09 -39.82
N PHE A 68 -1.92 5.00 -39.64
CA PHE A 68 -2.69 4.79 -38.42
C PHE A 68 -1.67 4.61 -37.32
N CYS A 69 -1.26 5.73 -36.70
CA CYS A 69 -0.72 5.69 -35.38
C CYS A 69 -1.85 5.17 -34.50
N ASN A 70 -1.84 3.86 -34.23
CA ASN A 70 -2.64 3.30 -33.15
C ASN A 70 -2.11 3.92 -31.87
N ILE A 71 -2.62 5.12 -31.53
CA ILE A 71 -2.62 5.59 -30.17
C ILE A 71 -3.56 4.61 -29.47
N THR A 72 -3.01 3.53 -28.93
CA THR A 72 -3.71 2.76 -27.90
C THR A 72 -4.02 3.77 -26.81
N ALA A 73 -5.28 4.17 -26.70
CA ALA A 73 -5.74 4.93 -25.57
C ALA A 73 -5.29 4.16 -24.33
N VAL A 74 -4.42 4.77 -23.51
CA VAL A 74 -4.03 4.14 -22.26
C VAL A 74 -5.32 3.98 -21.48
N ALA A 75 -5.71 2.74 -21.23
CA ALA A 75 -6.89 2.41 -20.46
C ALA A 75 -6.90 3.27 -19.18
N SER A 76 -7.95 4.08 -18.99
CA SER A 76 -7.97 4.99 -17.85
C SER A 76 -8.38 4.23 -16.59
N LEU A 77 -7.44 4.02 -15.70
CA LEU A 77 -7.71 3.53 -14.36
C LEU A 77 -8.58 4.56 -13.62
N GLN A 78 -9.82 4.22 -13.34
CA GLN A 78 -10.73 5.03 -12.54
C GLN A 78 -10.55 4.68 -11.07
N ILE A 79 -10.48 5.69 -10.21
CA ILE A 79 -10.30 5.53 -8.76
C ILE A 79 -11.46 6.23 -8.05
N GLU A 80 -12.18 5.48 -7.23
CA GLU A 80 -13.23 5.98 -6.37
C GLU A 80 -12.82 5.86 -4.91
N LEU A 81 -12.82 6.97 -4.19
CA LEU A 81 -12.60 7.00 -2.75
C LEU A 81 -13.90 6.62 -2.04
N VAL A 82 -13.83 5.61 -1.17
CA VAL A 82 -14.94 5.14 -0.35
C VAL A 82 -14.60 5.36 1.13
N PRO A 83 -15.30 6.27 1.82
CA PRO A 83 -15.14 6.44 3.25
C PRO A 83 -15.61 5.17 4.00
N CYS A 84 -14.80 4.71 4.94
CA CYS A 84 -15.05 3.56 5.79
C CYS A 84 -14.80 3.94 7.25
N LEU A 85 -15.42 3.21 8.18
CA LEU A 85 -15.29 3.42 9.61
C LEU A 85 -15.47 4.91 9.99
N GLN A 86 -14.57 5.47 10.81
CA GLN A 86 -14.64 6.87 11.25
C GLN A 86 -13.87 7.82 10.32
N ASP A 87 -12.69 7.41 9.87
CA ASP A 87 -11.77 8.24 9.08
C ASP A 87 -10.95 7.46 8.05
N ASN A 88 -11.18 6.15 7.89
CA ASN A 88 -10.50 5.32 6.91
C ASN A 88 -10.96 5.59 5.48
N TYR A 89 -10.06 5.41 4.53
CA TYR A 89 -10.33 5.43 3.12
C TYR A 89 -9.98 4.10 2.46
N ALA A 90 -10.96 3.47 1.84
CA ALA A 90 -10.76 2.43 0.84
C ALA A 90 -10.85 3.03 -0.56
N TYR A 91 -10.21 2.39 -1.55
CA TYR A 91 -10.18 2.89 -2.93
C TYR A 91 -10.63 1.80 -3.90
N ILE A 92 -11.77 2.01 -4.57
CA ILE A 92 -12.21 1.12 -5.66
C ILE A 92 -11.46 1.54 -6.93
N LEU A 93 -10.80 0.56 -7.54
CA LEU A 93 -10.10 0.65 -8.82
C LEU A 93 -10.95 0.02 -9.89
N HIS A 94 -11.23 0.72 -10.97
CA HIS A 94 -12.00 0.20 -12.09
C HIS A 94 -11.25 0.45 -13.40
N ASP A 95 -10.94 -0.63 -14.10
CA ASP A 95 -10.48 -0.58 -15.47
C ASP A 95 -11.67 -0.61 -16.42
N SER A 96 -11.86 0.46 -17.20
CA SER A 96 -13.05 0.63 -18.04
C SER A 96 -13.03 -0.24 -19.30
N GLU A 97 -11.87 -0.76 -19.73
CA GLU A 97 -11.77 -1.59 -20.93
C GLU A 97 -12.13 -3.05 -20.64
N THR A 98 -11.60 -3.61 -19.55
CA THR A 98 -11.83 -5.01 -19.17
C THR A 98 -13.02 -5.19 -18.20
N GLY A 99 -13.47 -4.11 -17.58
CA GLY A 99 -14.46 -4.16 -16.50
C GLY A 99 -13.90 -4.74 -15.18
N THR A 100 -12.58 -4.94 -15.09
CA THR A 100 -11.95 -5.48 -13.88
C THR A 100 -12.03 -4.46 -12.74
N VAL A 101 -12.42 -4.93 -11.56
CA VAL A 101 -12.55 -4.11 -10.35
C VAL A 101 -11.65 -4.63 -9.25
N GLY A 102 -10.89 -3.73 -8.62
CA GLY A 102 -10.12 -3.97 -7.40
C GLY A 102 -10.56 -3.05 -6.27
N VAL A 103 -10.17 -3.37 -5.06
CA VAL A 103 -10.27 -2.45 -3.91
C VAL A 103 -8.96 -2.46 -3.13
N VAL A 104 -8.50 -1.27 -2.72
CA VAL A 104 -7.35 -1.12 -1.83
C VAL A 104 -7.87 -0.87 -0.42
N ASP A 105 -7.35 -1.60 0.56
CA ASP A 105 -7.59 -1.48 2.00
C ASP A 105 -9.08 -1.40 2.39
N PRO A 106 -9.90 -2.42 2.11
CA PRO A 106 -11.30 -2.42 2.51
C PRO A 106 -11.44 -2.63 4.02
N SER A 107 -11.52 -1.54 4.77
CA SER A 107 -11.68 -1.54 6.24
C SER A 107 -12.90 -2.33 6.70
N GLU A 108 -13.97 -2.27 5.93
CA GLU A 108 -15.24 -2.98 6.15
C GLU A 108 -15.92 -3.27 4.81
N ALA A 109 -16.69 -4.35 4.74
CA ALA A 109 -17.29 -4.79 3.48
C ALA A 109 -18.50 -3.95 3.06
N GLY A 110 -19.31 -3.49 3.99
CA GLY A 110 -20.60 -2.84 3.71
C GLY A 110 -20.51 -1.64 2.76
N PRO A 111 -19.69 -0.61 3.02
CA PRO A 111 -19.52 0.53 2.12
C PRO A 111 -19.05 0.13 0.71
N ILE A 112 -18.14 -0.86 0.63
CA ILE A 112 -17.63 -1.35 -0.66
C ILE A 112 -18.74 -2.06 -1.45
N ILE A 113 -19.49 -2.95 -0.82
CA ILE A 113 -20.62 -3.65 -1.42
C ILE A 113 -21.64 -2.63 -1.96
N ASN A 114 -21.98 -1.62 -1.16
CA ASN A 114 -22.92 -0.57 -1.56
C ASN A 114 -22.43 0.23 -2.79
N ALA A 115 -21.13 0.57 -2.84
CA ALA A 115 -20.55 1.29 -3.96
C ALA A 115 -20.56 0.43 -5.24
N LEU A 116 -20.17 -0.83 -5.14
CA LEU A 116 -20.16 -1.79 -6.26
C LEU A 116 -21.58 -2.05 -6.80
N GLN A 117 -22.56 -2.24 -5.92
CA GLN A 117 -23.95 -2.49 -6.31
C GLN A 117 -24.55 -1.30 -7.08
N LYS A 118 -24.29 -0.06 -6.66
CA LYS A 118 -24.77 1.15 -7.37
C LYS A 118 -24.31 1.22 -8.82
N LYS A 119 -23.16 0.59 -9.13
CA LYS A 119 -22.57 0.57 -10.48
C LYS A 119 -22.72 -0.77 -11.19
N ASN A 120 -23.38 -1.76 -10.58
CA ASN A 120 -23.51 -3.13 -11.08
C ASN A 120 -22.13 -3.76 -11.38
N GLN A 121 -21.15 -3.59 -10.46
CA GLN A 121 -19.79 -4.06 -10.59
C GLN A 121 -19.53 -5.27 -9.69
N ASN A 122 -18.63 -6.17 -10.14
CA ASN A 122 -18.15 -7.32 -9.39
C ASN A 122 -16.68 -7.15 -9.03
N LEU A 123 -16.32 -7.45 -7.77
CA LEU A 123 -14.97 -7.33 -7.27
C LEU A 123 -14.11 -8.53 -7.71
N THR A 124 -12.94 -8.23 -8.27
CA THR A 124 -11.97 -9.25 -8.71
C THR A 124 -10.77 -9.35 -7.76
N TYR A 125 -10.30 -8.21 -7.23
CA TYR A 125 -9.08 -8.13 -6.42
C TYR A 125 -9.26 -7.27 -5.19
N ILE A 126 -8.58 -7.68 -4.10
CA ILE A 126 -8.42 -6.91 -2.86
C ILE A 126 -6.92 -6.73 -2.65
N LEU A 127 -6.44 -5.50 -2.53
CA LEU A 127 -5.04 -5.16 -2.29
C LEU A 127 -4.90 -4.59 -0.89
N ASN A 128 -4.10 -5.23 -0.03
CA ASN A 128 -3.84 -4.71 1.31
C ASN A 128 -2.42 -4.14 1.42
N THR A 129 -2.32 -2.91 1.90
CA THR A 129 -1.03 -2.26 2.16
C THR A 129 -0.33 -2.86 3.38
N HIS A 130 -1.08 -3.24 4.40
CA HIS A 130 -0.59 -3.89 5.62
C HIS A 130 -1.73 -4.64 6.34
N HIS A 131 -1.40 -5.30 7.45
CA HIS A 131 -2.29 -6.27 8.11
C HIS A 131 -3.26 -5.68 9.14
N HIS A 132 -3.22 -4.40 9.48
CA HIS A 132 -4.11 -3.85 10.50
C HIS A 132 -5.58 -4.05 10.12
N TYR A 133 -6.41 -4.29 11.15
CA TYR A 133 -7.81 -4.67 10.95
C TYR A 133 -8.61 -3.60 10.20
N ASP A 134 -8.32 -2.35 10.46
CA ASP A 134 -8.96 -1.21 9.78
C ASP A 134 -8.51 -1.00 8.32
N HIS A 135 -7.68 -1.91 7.78
CA HIS A 135 -7.35 -2.02 6.35
C HIS A 135 -7.75 -3.37 5.76
N THR A 136 -8.01 -4.37 6.60
CA THR A 136 -8.27 -5.75 6.16
C THR A 136 -9.63 -6.29 6.61
N GLY A 137 -10.38 -5.55 7.42
CA GLY A 137 -11.61 -6.04 8.06
C GLY A 137 -12.70 -6.50 7.09
N GLY A 138 -12.74 -5.92 5.88
CA GLY A 138 -13.66 -6.34 4.82
C GLY A 138 -13.23 -7.55 4.00
N ASN A 139 -11.97 -8.01 4.11
CA ASN A 139 -11.39 -9.01 3.22
C ASN A 139 -12.22 -10.29 3.09
N LEU A 140 -12.50 -10.94 4.22
CA LEU A 140 -13.13 -12.27 4.21
C LEU A 140 -14.56 -12.23 3.68
N GLU A 141 -15.34 -11.21 4.04
CA GLU A 141 -16.70 -11.03 3.54
C GLU A 141 -16.72 -10.72 2.04
N LEU A 142 -15.87 -9.80 1.58
CA LEU A 142 -15.74 -9.46 0.16
C LEU A 142 -15.26 -10.65 -0.65
N LYS A 143 -14.27 -11.40 -0.15
CA LYS A 143 -13.77 -12.62 -0.78
C LYS A 143 -14.85 -13.68 -0.88
N ALA A 144 -15.60 -13.93 0.18
CA ALA A 144 -16.69 -14.91 0.18
C ALA A 144 -17.81 -14.53 -0.79
N ARG A 145 -18.15 -13.22 -0.87
CA ARG A 145 -19.23 -12.73 -1.71
C ARG A 145 -18.92 -12.71 -3.20
N TYR A 146 -17.70 -12.30 -3.57
CA TYR A 146 -17.33 -12.03 -4.97
C TYR A 146 -16.33 -13.05 -5.53
N GLY A 147 -15.74 -13.92 -4.71
CA GLY A 147 -14.63 -14.78 -5.12
C GLY A 147 -13.33 -14.01 -5.36
N ALA A 148 -13.23 -12.77 -4.85
CA ALA A 148 -12.10 -11.88 -5.08
C ALA A 148 -10.80 -12.47 -4.51
N LYS A 149 -9.67 -12.21 -5.20
CA LYS A 149 -8.33 -12.61 -4.75
C LYS A 149 -7.71 -11.54 -3.87
N VAL A 150 -7.24 -11.93 -2.69
CA VAL A 150 -6.57 -11.05 -1.74
C VAL A 150 -5.07 -11.02 -2.03
N ILE A 151 -4.51 -9.83 -2.19
CA ILE A 151 -3.12 -9.54 -2.51
C ILE A 151 -2.52 -8.75 -1.36
N GLY A 152 -1.31 -9.09 -0.95
CA GLY A 152 -0.62 -8.38 0.12
C GLY A 152 0.85 -8.71 0.21
N SER A 153 1.51 -8.15 1.22
CA SER A 153 2.93 -8.35 1.46
C SER A 153 3.26 -9.79 1.85
N LYS A 154 4.33 -10.35 1.25
CA LYS A 154 4.93 -11.63 1.68
C LYS A 154 5.28 -11.64 3.17
N LYS A 155 5.67 -10.49 3.73
CA LYS A 155 6.04 -10.37 5.14
C LYS A 155 4.83 -10.44 6.09
N ASP A 156 3.64 -10.18 5.57
CA ASP A 156 2.38 -10.19 6.33
C ASP A 156 1.46 -11.36 5.94
N ARG A 157 1.96 -12.37 5.21
CA ARG A 157 1.17 -13.50 4.72
C ARG A 157 0.36 -14.23 5.81
N ASP A 158 0.91 -14.32 7.02
CA ASP A 158 0.25 -14.98 8.15
C ASP A 158 -0.68 -14.03 8.93
N ARG A 159 -0.69 -12.72 8.59
CA ARG A 159 -1.43 -11.68 9.29
C ARG A 159 -2.54 -11.05 8.45
N ILE A 160 -2.44 -11.08 7.10
CA ILE A 160 -3.49 -10.56 6.22
C ILE A 160 -4.55 -11.65 6.03
N PRO A 161 -5.82 -11.40 6.46
CA PRO A 161 -6.88 -12.39 6.37
C PRO A 161 -7.19 -12.79 4.92
N GLY A 162 -7.10 -14.08 4.63
CA GLY A 162 -7.52 -14.64 3.35
C GLY A 162 -6.58 -14.36 2.18
N ILE A 163 -5.32 -14.00 2.41
CA ILE A 163 -4.33 -13.72 1.35
C ILE A 163 -4.21 -14.89 0.36
N ASP A 164 -4.20 -14.58 -0.94
CA ASP A 164 -4.03 -15.54 -2.04
C ASP A 164 -2.74 -15.29 -2.82
N ILE A 165 -2.33 -14.03 -2.93
CA ILE A 165 -1.17 -13.60 -3.74
C ILE A 165 -0.25 -12.78 -2.85
N GLU A 166 0.96 -13.28 -2.69
CA GLU A 166 2.00 -12.67 -1.87
C GLU A 166 3.00 -11.93 -2.74
N LEU A 167 3.22 -10.65 -2.49
CA LEU A 167 4.16 -9.81 -3.26
C LEU A 167 5.25 -9.22 -2.36
N GLY A 168 6.47 -9.10 -2.90
CA GLY A 168 7.65 -8.53 -2.24
C GLY A 168 8.13 -7.24 -2.88
N ASP A 169 9.21 -6.66 -2.31
CA ASP A 169 9.80 -5.40 -2.79
C ASP A 169 10.27 -5.49 -4.24
N GLY A 170 9.93 -4.51 -5.06
CA GLY A 170 10.30 -4.44 -6.46
C GLY A 170 9.53 -5.40 -7.38
N GLU A 171 8.69 -6.27 -6.85
CA GLU A 171 7.87 -7.14 -7.70
C GLU A 171 6.82 -6.33 -8.47
N THR A 172 6.59 -6.74 -9.71
CA THR A 172 5.56 -6.17 -10.56
C THR A 172 4.40 -7.14 -10.70
N TRP A 173 3.20 -6.66 -10.48
CA TRP A 173 1.95 -7.35 -10.71
C TRP A 173 1.11 -6.60 -11.75
N MET A 174 0.19 -7.29 -12.43
CA MET A 174 -0.65 -6.68 -13.45
C MET A 174 -2.11 -6.61 -13.02
N PHE A 175 -2.64 -5.41 -12.92
CA PHE A 175 -4.06 -5.16 -12.72
C PHE A 175 -4.70 -4.78 -14.05
N ALA A 176 -5.42 -5.71 -14.68
CA ALA A 176 -6.12 -5.45 -15.96
C ALA A 176 -5.25 -4.78 -17.04
N GLY A 177 -3.99 -5.17 -17.16
CA GLY A 177 -3.05 -4.53 -18.09
C GLY A 177 -2.27 -3.34 -17.50
N HIS A 178 -2.70 -2.75 -16.38
CA HIS A 178 -1.96 -1.73 -15.67
C HIS A 178 -0.82 -2.37 -14.86
N ARG A 179 0.39 -1.85 -15.02
CA ARG A 179 1.54 -2.27 -14.23
C ARG A 179 1.42 -1.74 -12.81
N VAL A 180 1.60 -2.60 -11.83
CA VAL A 180 1.63 -2.26 -10.39
C VAL A 180 2.98 -2.65 -9.83
N LEU A 181 3.77 -1.67 -9.41
CA LEU A 181 5.04 -1.89 -8.72
C LEU A 181 4.78 -1.92 -7.21
N VAL A 182 5.23 -2.99 -6.56
CA VAL A 182 5.16 -3.13 -5.10
C VAL A 182 6.43 -2.54 -4.49
N ILE A 183 6.26 -1.61 -3.58
CA ILE A 183 7.36 -0.95 -2.86
C ILE A 183 7.21 -1.30 -1.38
N GLU A 184 8.16 -2.02 -0.80
CA GLU A 184 8.18 -2.21 0.65
C GLU A 184 8.45 -0.89 1.35
N THR A 185 7.54 -0.50 2.23
CA THR A 185 7.57 0.75 2.98
C THR A 185 7.41 0.49 4.49
N PRO A 186 8.34 -0.26 5.11
CA PRO A 186 8.30 -0.56 6.54
C PRO A 186 8.47 0.69 7.39
N GLY A 187 7.88 0.67 8.57
CA GLY A 187 7.94 1.75 9.55
C GLY A 187 6.70 1.74 10.44
N HIS A 188 5.52 1.93 9.87
CA HIS A 188 4.25 1.78 10.56
C HIS A 188 4.05 0.32 11.00
N THR A 189 4.14 -0.61 10.05
CA THR A 189 4.33 -2.05 10.31
C THR A 189 5.58 -2.55 9.59
N LYS A 190 6.08 -3.75 9.95
CA LYS A 190 7.24 -4.36 9.31
C LYS A 190 6.95 -4.88 7.91
N GLY A 191 5.73 -5.33 7.67
CA GLY A 191 5.29 -5.90 6.39
C GLY A 191 4.59 -4.91 5.48
N HIS A 192 4.57 -3.60 5.81
CA HIS A 192 3.88 -2.58 5.03
C HIS A 192 4.41 -2.48 3.60
N VAL A 193 3.51 -2.36 2.62
CA VAL A 193 3.82 -2.11 1.21
C VAL A 193 3.00 -0.95 0.67
N SER A 194 3.54 -0.26 -0.33
CA SER A 194 2.82 0.73 -1.14
C SER A 194 2.67 0.18 -2.56
N TYR A 195 1.52 0.47 -3.20
CA TYR A 195 1.24 0.05 -4.58
C TYR A 195 1.35 1.25 -5.52
N TYR A 196 2.34 1.24 -6.40
CA TYR A 196 2.56 2.30 -7.38
C TYR A 196 2.12 1.86 -8.77
N PHE A 197 1.27 2.65 -9.41
CA PHE A 197 0.78 2.52 -10.78
C PHE A 197 1.48 3.56 -11.66
N PRO A 198 2.62 3.24 -12.27
CA PRO A 198 3.45 4.22 -12.98
C PRO A 198 2.73 4.85 -14.17
N ASP A 199 1.96 4.08 -14.92
CA ASP A 199 1.27 4.55 -16.12
C ASP A 199 0.14 5.55 -15.80
N SER A 200 -0.46 5.44 -14.59
CA SER A 200 -1.47 6.36 -14.06
C SER A 200 -0.91 7.43 -13.13
N LYS A 201 0.37 7.34 -12.77
CA LYS A 201 1.05 8.21 -11.79
C LYS A 201 0.30 8.27 -10.46
N VAL A 202 -0.01 7.11 -9.90
CA VAL A 202 -0.79 6.96 -8.66
C VAL A 202 -0.05 6.04 -7.71
N VAL A 203 0.00 6.38 -6.43
CA VAL A 203 0.52 5.51 -5.37
C VAL A 203 -0.46 5.43 -4.20
N PHE A 204 -0.74 4.19 -3.77
CA PHE A 204 -1.49 3.90 -2.54
C PHE A 204 -0.49 3.63 -1.45
N THR A 205 -0.44 4.50 -0.44
CA THR A 205 0.61 4.53 0.58
C THR A 205 0.17 3.98 1.93
N GLY A 206 -1.10 3.55 2.04
CA GLY A 206 -1.64 3.10 3.33
C GLY A 206 -1.27 4.05 4.45
N ASP A 207 -0.62 3.51 5.47
CA ASP A 207 -0.23 4.25 6.68
C ASP A 207 1.26 4.59 6.75
N THR A 208 1.99 4.52 5.62
CA THR A 208 3.37 5.02 5.57
C THR A 208 3.41 6.53 5.35
N LEU A 209 2.80 7.04 4.29
CA LEU A 209 2.76 8.47 3.96
C LEU A 209 1.32 8.97 3.97
N PHE A 210 1.00 9.87 4.88
CA PHE A 210 -0.23 10.65 4.91
C PHE A 210 -0.01 12.04 4.33
N SER A 211 -1.08 12.70 3.92
CA SER A 211 -0.98 14.12 3.65
C SER A 211 -0.56 14.88 4.91
N LEU A 212 0.57 15.59 4.81
CA LEU A 212 1.25 16.37 5.87
C LEU A 212 1.72 15.55 7.08
N SER A 213 1.87 14.22 6.95
CA SER A 213 2.38 13.37 8.03
C SER A 213 2.92 12.04 7.52
N CYS A 214 3.43 11.20 8.43
CA CYS A 214 3.64 9.77 8.24
C CYS A 214 2.91 8.99 9.34
N GLY A 215 2.84 7.66 9.19
CA GLY A 215 2.25 6.78 10.19
C GLY A 215 3.01 6.71 11.52
N LYS A 216 2.33 6.28 12.57
CA LYS A 216 2.98 5.92 13.84
C LYS A 216 3.91 4.72 13.64
N LEU A 217 5.01 4.70 14.39
CA LEU A 217 6.01 3.63 14.33
C LEU A 217 5.64 2.53 15.33
N PHE A 218 4.64 1.69 14.98
CA PHE A 218 4.24 0.60 15.88
C PHE A 218 5.24 -0.54 15.89
N GLU A 219 5.83 -0.87 14.73
CA GLU A 219 6.72 -2.03 14.59
C GLU A 219 8.12 -1.66 14.06
N GLY A 220 8.26 -0.51 13.43
CA GLY A 220 9.49 -0.06 12.80
C GLY A 220 10.24 1.01 13.57
N SER A 221 11.36 1.45 12.99
CA SER A 221 12.23 2.51 13.51
C SER A 221 12.12 3.79 12.67
N PRO A 222 12.59 4.95 13.19
CA PRO A 222 12.71 6.17 12.39
C PRO A 222 13.56 6.01 11.14
N ASP A 223 14.64 5.20 11.19
CA ASP A 223 15.49 4.91 10.02
C ASP A 223 14.74 4.15 8.94
N GLN A 224 13.95 3.16 9.33
CA GLN A 224 13.12 2.39 8.38
C GLN A 224 12.05 3.28 7.75
N MET A 225 11.35 4.10 8.54
CA MET A 225 10.34 5.02 8.02
C MET A 225 10.97 6.06 7.09
N LEU A 226 12.12 6.64 7.45
CA LEU A 226 12.83 7.58 6.58
C LEU A 226 13.16 6.95 5.23
N SER A 227 13.77 5.78 5.24
CA SER A 227 14.11 5.05 4.00
C SER A 227 12.86 4.74 3.17
N SER A 228 11.73 4.40 3.80
CA SER A 228 10.45 4.18 3.12
C SER A 228 9.90 5.46 2.48
N LEU A 229 9.97 6.58 3.18
CA LEU A 229 9.57 7.88 2.66
C LEU A 229 10.48 8.35 1.52
N GLU A 230 11.80 8.09 1.60
CA GLU A 230 12.75 8.38 0.52
C GLU A 230 12.44 7.59 -0.75
N LYS A 231 12.09 6.29 -0.64
CA LYS A 231 11.63 5.50 -1.79
C LYS A 231 10.41 6.15 -2.45
N LEU A 232 9.42 6.58 -1.66
CA LEU A 232 8.22 7.26 -2.19
C LEU A 232 8.57 8.61 -2.81
N MET A 233 9.44 9.41 -2.18
CA MET A 233 9.89 10.69 -2.71
C MET A 233 10.69 10.57 -4.02
N SER A 234 11.26 9.42 -4.33
CA SER A 234 11.96 9.17 -5.60
C SER A 234 11.02 9.02 -6.80
N LEU A 235 9.72 8.84 -6.58
CA LEU A 235 8.71 8.79 -7.63
C LEU A 235 8.50 10.19 -8.26
N PRO A 236 7.93 10.27 -9.48
CA PRO A 236 7.63 11.56 -10.13
C PRO A 236 6.79 12.48 -9.26
N GLU A 237 7.08 13.77 -9.28
CA GLU A 237 6.45 14.77 -8.39
C GLU A 237 4.95 14.95 -8.63
N ASP A 238 4.48 14.68 -9.84
CA ASP A 238 3.07 14.71 -10.22
C ASP A 238 2.30 13.43 -9.82
N THR A 239 2.97 12.47 -9.15
CA THR A 239 2.32 11.28 -8.62
C THR A 239 1.28 11.65 -7.57
N LYS A 240 0.05 11.18 -7.77
CA LYS A 240 -1.05 11.33 -6.81
C LYS A 240 -0.91 10.32 -5.68
N VAL A 241 -1.03 10.78 -4.45
CA VAL A 241 -0.89 9.98 -3.23
C VAL A 241 -2.27 9.72 -2.62
N TYR A 242 -2.60 8.45 -2.45
CA TYR A 242 -3.82 7.95 -1.82
C TYR A 242 -3.44 7.22 -0.54
N CYS A 243 -3.67 7.84 0.61
CA CYS A 243 -3.31 7.31 1.93
C CYS A 243 -4.52 6.67 2.65
N GLY A 244 -4.26 5.96 3.76
CA GLY A 244 -5.26 5.16 4.47
C GLY A 244 -6.32 5.95 5.23
N HIS A 245 -6.06 7.21 5.62
CA HIS A 245 -6.93 7.97 6.53
C HIS A 245 -7.06 9.45 6.19
N GLU A 246 -8.19 10.04 6.63
CA GLU A 246 -8.47 11.48 6.55
C GLU A 246 -7.93 12.22 7.78
N TYR A 247 -6.62 12.28 7.93
CA TYR A 247 -5.98 12.99 9.04
C TYR A 247 -5.49 14.39 8.67
N THR A 248 -5.66 14.83 7.44
CA THR A 248 -5.00 16.02 6.88
C THR A 248 -5.25 17.30 7.68
N LEU A 249 -6.47 17.52 8.18
CA LEU A 249 -6.77 18.72 8.98
C LEU A 249 -5.99 18.72 10.33
N SER A 250 -5.92 17.58 11.01
CA SER A 250 -5.13 17.45 12.24
C SER A 250 -3.63 17.57 11.94
N ASN A 251 -3.19 16.97 10.85
CA ASN A 251 -1.80 17.02 10.41
C ASN A 251 -1.37 18.44 10.05
N SER A 252 -2.23 19.22 9.37
CA SER A 252 -1.93 20.61 9.01
C SER A 252 -1.74 21.52 10.22
N LYS A 253 -2.54 21.33 11.28
CA LYS A 253 -2.38 22.05 12.54
C LYS A 253 -1.05 21.77 13.20
N PHE A 254 -0.66 20.50 13.25
CA PHE A 254 0.66 20.11 13.77
C PHE A 254 1.80 20.68 12.90
N ALA A 255 1.72 20.52 11.59
CA ALA A 255 2.74 21.00 10.67
C ALA A 255 2.96 22.51 10.84
N LEU A 256 1.89 23.31 10.89
CA LEU A 256 1.96 24.75 11.14
C LEU A 256 2.55 25.11 12.50
N SER A 257 2.40 24.26 13.52
CA SER A 257 2.98 24.52 14.85
C SER A 257 4.50 24.40 14.88
N ILE A 258 5.09 23.69 13.91
CA ILE A 258 6.54 23.43 13.84
C ILE A 258 7.23 24.03 12.59
N GLU A 259 6.46 24.54 11.62
CA GLU A 259 6.96 25.24 10.44
C GLU A 259 6.00 26.39 10.06
N PRO A 260 5.77 27.37 10.98
CA PRO A 260 4.80 28.46 10.80
C PRO A 260 5.15 29.45 9.69
N GLU A 261 6.42 29.53 9.25
CA GLU A 261 6.84 30.45 8.19
C GLU A 261 6.78 29.84 6.78
N ASN A 262 6.37 28.56 6.67
CA ASN A 262 6.23 27.90 5.38
C ASN A 262 4.94 28.36 4.67
N GLU A 263 5.08 29.24 3.68
CA GLU A 263 3.95 29.84 2.96
C GLU A 263 3.13 28.79 2.18
N ALA A 264 3.79 27.81 1.53
CA ALA A 264 3.10 26.73 0.84
C ALA A 264 2.25 25.89 1.80
N LEU A 265 2.75 25.65 3.02
CA LEU A 265 2.02 24.97 4.06
C LEU A 265 0.82 25.79 4.56
N LYS A 266 0.97 27.11 4.76
CA LYS A 266 -0.13 28.03 5.15
C LYS A 266 -1.27 27.98 4.13
N GLU A 267 -0.94 28.10 2.85
CA GLU A 267 -1.91 28.05 1.77
C GLU A 267 -2.63 26.68 1.73
N TYR A 268 -1.85 25.59 1.83
CA TYR A 268 -2.44 24.24 1.81
C TYR A 268 -3.31 23.97 3.03
N ALA A 269 -2.90 24.39 4.21
CA ALA A 269 -3.70 24.25 5.44
C ALA A 269 -5.04 25.00 5.35
N ALA A 270 -5.05 26.20 4.78
CA ALA A 270 -6.28 26.95 4.53
C ALA A 270 -7.20 26.23 3.54
N HIS A 271 -6.67 25.66 2.47
CA HIS A 271 -7.41 24.83 1.52
C HIS A 271 -8.01 23.60 2.19
N VAL A 272 -7.22 22.85 2.97
CA VAL A 272 -7.66 21.68 3.75
C VAL A 272 -8.79 22.06 4.70
N ALA A 273 -8.66 23.15 5.45
CA ALA A 273 -9.71 23.63 6.34
C ALA A 273 -11.02 23.94 5.59
N SER A 274 -10.92 24.56 4.40
CA SER A 274 -12.10 24.83 3.55
C SER A 274 -12.77 23.53 3.08
N LEU A 275 -12.01 22.52 2.65
CA LEU A 275 -12.56 21.23 2.24
C LEU A 275 -13.25 20.53 3.40
N ARG A 276 -12.58 20.44 4.57
CA ARG A 276 -13.11 19.74 5.74
C ARG A 276 -14.35 20.42 6.35
N ASN A 277 -14.44 21.74 6.28
CA ASN A 277 -15.65 22.48 6.64
C ASN A 277 -16.84 22.11 5.74
N LYS A 278 -16.57 21.77 4.49
CA LYS A 278 -17.58 21.27 3.52
C LYS A 278 -17.77 19.74 3.59
N LYS A 279 -17.13 19.06 4.54
CA LYS A 279 -17.12 17.60 4.66
C LYS A 279 -16.58 16.88 3.41
N MET A 280 -15.77 17.55 2.61
CA MET A 280 -15.13 16.97 1.44
C MET A 280 -13.82 16.29 1.80
N PRO A 281 -13.42 15.21 1.11
CA PRO A 281 -12.13 14.57 1.30
C PRO A 281 -10.99 15.51 0.88
N THR A 282 -9.82 15.35 1.51
CA THR A 282 -8.60 16.08 1.17
C THR A 282 -7.66 15.28 0.27
N ILE A 283 -7.96 14.01 0.05
CA ILE A 283 -7.19 13.07 -0.74
C ILE A 283 -7.83 12.91 -2.13
N PRO A 284 -7.01 12.80 -3.21
CA PRO A 284 -5.56 12.66 -3.22
C PRO A 284 -4.79 13.98 -3.05
N THR A 285 -3.58 13.88 -2.50
CA THR A 285 -2.55 14.91 -2.60
C THR A 285 -1.54 14.56 -3.71
N THR A 286 -0.42 15.31 -3.85
CA THR A 286 0.67 14.98 -4.79
C THR A 286 2.01 14.94 -4.07
N LEU A 287 2.97 14.16 -4.58
CA LEU A 287 4.31 14.11 -3.99
C LEU A 287 4.99 15.48 -3.99
N LYS A 288 4.76 16.30 -5.02
CA LYS A 288 5.26 17.70 -5.04
C LYS A 288 4.79 18.45 -3.79
N ARG A 289 3.48 18.44 -3.52
CA ARG A 289 2.90 19.14 -2.37
C ARG A 289 3.41 18.59 -1.04
N GLU A 290 3.52 17.27 -0.94
CA GLU A 290 4.05 16.66 0.28
C GLU A 290 5.53 17.05 0.51
N LYS A 291 6.38 17.09 -0.52
CA LYS A 291 7.76 17.58 -0.40
C LYS A 291 7.84 19.03 0.06
N GLU A 292 6.90 19.87 -0.38
CA GLU A 292 6.86 21.30 -0.03
C GLU A 292 6.32 21.55 1.38
N CYS A 293 5.40 20.70 1.88
CA CYS A 293 4.59 21.00 3.07
C CYS A 293 4.70 19.97 4.21
N ASN A 294 5.07 18.72 3.92
CA ASN A 294 5.03 17.65 4.92
C ASN A 294 6.30 17.67 5.79
N PRO A 295 6.20 17.92 7.11
CA PRO A 295 7.37 18.02 7.98
C PRO A 295 8.19 16.74 8.08
N PHE A 296 7.58 15.58 7.81
CA PHE A 296 8.27 14.29 7.83
C PHE A 296 9.14 14.05 6.58
N LEU A 297 8.88 14.79 5.49
CA LEU A 297 9.72 14.81 4.30
C LEU A 297 10.73 15.99 4.30
N ARG A 298 10.68 16.82 5.34
CA ARG A 298 11.44 18.06 5.50
C ARG A 298 12.29 18.05 6.78
N THR A 299 12.80 16.88 7.14
CA THR A 299 13.58 16.67 8.38
C THR A 299 14.83 17.53 8.50
N SER A 300 15.35 18.04 7.37
CA SER A 300 16.47 18.96 7.30
C SER A 300 16.07 20.44 7.40
N SER A 301 14.76 20.78 7.48
CA SER A 301 14.28 22.16 7.60
C SER A 301 14.88 22.86 8.83
N PRO A 302 15.61 23.99 8.66
CA PRO A 302 16.19 24.71 9.80
C PRO A 302 15.13 25.21 10.79
N GLU A 303 13.95 25.58 10.30
CA GLU A 303 12.85 26.05 11.14
C GLU A 303 12.31 24.92 12.01
N ILE A 304 12.01 23.75 11.45
CA ILE A 304 11.55 22.56 12.19
C ILE A 304 12.58 22.18 13.24
N ARG A 305 13.88 22.12 12.86
CA ARG A 305 14.96 21.76 13.78
C ARG A 305 15.08 22.77 14.93
N ARG A 306 14.98 24.06 14.63
CA ARG A 306 15.02 25.13 15.64
C ARG A 306 13.85 25.02 16.62
N ILE A 307 12.63 24.89 16.13
CA ILE A 307 11.41 24.85 16.98
C ILE A 307 11.39 23.60 17.85
N LEU A 308 11.74 22.44 17.30
CA LEU A 308 11.77 21.18 18.04
C LEU A 308 13.09 20.94 18.80
N LYS A 309 14.02 21.93 18.79
CA LYS A 309 15.34 21.84 19.44
C LYS A 309 16.13 20.61 19.02
N ILE A 310 16.07 20.26 17.72
CA ILE A 310 16.84 19.17 17.13
C ILE A 310 18.25 19.69 16.84
N SER A 311 19.28 18.98 17.29
CA SER A 311 20.67 19.34 17.01
C SER A 311 20.92 19.40 15.51
N GLU A 312 21.72 20.38 15.03
CA GLU A 312 22.14 20.53 13.63
C GLU A 312 22.88 19.26 13.14
N ASN A 313 23.64 18.61 14.03
CA ASN A 313 24.38 17.40 13.73
C ASN A 313 23.52 16.11 13.85
N ALA A 314 22.25 16.20 14.20
CA ALA A 314 21.37 15.02 14.24
C ALA A 314 21.09 14.51 12.83
N SER A 315 21.10 13.18 12.65
CA SER A 315 20.71 12.58 11.38
C SER A 315 19.22 12.86 11.08
N ASP A 316 18.83 12.78 9.80
CA ASP A 316 17.44 12.96 9.39
C ASP A 316 16.51 11.91 10.01
N ALA A 317 16.98 10.67 10.19
CA ALA A 317 16.23 9.66 10.92
C ALA A 317 15.97 10.05 12.38
N ARG A 318 16.99 10.60 13.06
CA ARG A 318 16.81 11.13 14.42
C ARG A 318 15.81 12.28 14.45
N ALA A 319 15.90 13.19 13.48
CA ALA A 319 14.97 14.32 13.32
C ALA A 319 13.54 13.82 13.09
N LEU A 320 13.35 12.87 12.18
CA LEU A 320 12.05 12.23 11.94
C LEU A 320 11.47 11.64 13.22
N GLY A 321 12.29 10.93 14.01
CA GLY A 321 11.88 10.36 15.29
C GLY A 321 11.40 11.42 16.28
N VAL A 322 12.09 12.57 16.36
CA VAL A 322 11.68 13.70 17.22
C VAL A 322 10.37 14.32 16.72
N ILE A 323 10.23 14.54 15.42
CA ILE A 323 8.99 15.05 14.80
C ILE A 323 7.83 14.10 15.10
N ARG A 324 8.04 12.78 14.96
CA ARG A 324 6.99 11.78 15.24
C ARG A 324 6.56 11.81 16.72
N GLN A 325 7.52 11.84 17.64
CA GLN A 325 7.22 11.97 19.08
C GLN A 325 6.49 13.27 19.41
N ALA A 326 6.85 14.39 18.76
CA ALA A 326 6.14 15.65 18.95
C ALA A 326 4.69 15.55 18.43
N LYS A 327 4.47 14.93 17.27
CA LYS A 327 3.14 14.69 16.70
C LYS A 327 2.30 13.74 17.56
N ASP A 328 2.89 12.76 18.22
CA ASP A 328 2.17 11.80 19.07
C ASP A 328 1.67 12.43 20.37
N ARG A 329 2.23 13.58 20.78
CA ARG A 329 1.85 14.36 21.96
C ARG A 329 0.95 15.56 21.64
N PHE A 330 0.79 15.89 20.36
CA PHE A 330 -0.01 16.99 19.86
C PHE A 330 -1.51 16.61 19.82
#